data_0c7080bf52d39bfabeb2c8e5e8e8a645
#
_entry.id   0c7080bf52d39bfabeb2c8e5e8e8a645
#
_cell.length_a   1.000
_cell.length_b   1.000
_cell.length_c   1.000
_cell.angle_alpha   90.00
_cell.angle_beta   90.00
_cell.angle_gamma   90.00
#
_symmetry.space_group_name_H-M   'P 1'
#
loop_
_entity.id
_entity.type
_entity.pdbx_description
1 polymer ?
#
loop_
_entity_poly.entity_id
_entity_poly.type
_entity_poly.pdbx_seq_one_letter_code
_entity_poly.pdbx_strand_id
1 'polypeptide(L)'
;MMHSYKHFLRLLGLAAALLLTGGSALAQSWPVKPIRMVIAFPPGGPTDIVSRVIAQQLSQQLGQSVVVDNKPGAGGNIAAELVAKAPADGYTIFYNTSAIVIAPALYGKVNYDTLNDFAPVALTASVPLVLVVHPQLPAKNVKEFIELARAKPGQLNYSSSGTGTITQLASAMFSFQLGLQTQHVPYKGSAPALVDLAAGQTQFMIDTMNTVLPYVRDTRLRALGVASLKRSEVLPDVPTLAESMPGFEVAAWQGVLVPAQTPADVIARLNAEINKALQHADVRSKLLAQGADIHGGTPAQYGAYIRKEWPRWAQAVKDSGAKADRSEEHTSELQ
;
A
#
# COMPACT_ATOMS: atom_id res chain seq x y z
N MET A 1 -51.60 23.02 57.76
CA MET A 1 -51.30 21.91 56.85
C MET A 1 -51.07 22.32 55.34
N MET A 2 -51.65 23.42 54.83
CA MET A 2 -51.60 23.83 53.43
C MET A 2 -50.27 24.47 52.97
N HIS A 3 -49.43 25.01 53.92
CA HIS A 3 -48.13 25.61 53.54
C HIS A 3 -47.05 24.59 53.24
N SER A 4 -47.04 23.44 53.91
CA SER A 4 -46.01 22.38 53.69
C SER A 4 -46.13 21.69 52.34
N TYR A 5 -47.36 21.58 51.77
CA TYR A 5 -47.63 20.95 50.51
C TYR A 5 -47.10 21.78 49.32
N LYS A 6 -47.14 23.11 49.44
CA LYS A 6 -46.63 24.02 48.40
C LYS A 6 -45.11 24.02 48.31
N HIS A 7 -44.41 23.82 49.44
CA HIS A 7 -42.94 23.67 49.42
C HIS A 7 -42.49 22.33 48.85
N PHE A 8 -43.24 21.24 49.10
CA PHE A 8 -42.96 19.92 48.56
C PHE A 8 -43.13 19.89 47.05
N LEU A 9 -44.21 20.49 46.51
CA LEU A 9 -44.43 20.59 45.04
C LEU A 9 -43.38 21.47 44.33
N ARG A 10 -42.88 22.53 45.00
CA ARG A 10 -41.81 23.36 44.45
C ARG A 10 -40.46 22.63 44.42
N LEU A 11 -40.15 21.84 45.43
CA LEU A 11 -38.95 21.02 45.47
C LEU A 11 -39.00 19.88 44.43
N LEU A 12 -40.14 19.26 44.22
CA LEU A 12 -40.34 18.26 43.16
C LEU A 12 -40.20 18.89 41.77
N GLY A 13 -40.73 20.09 41.55
CA GLY A 13 -40.58 20.83 40.28
C GLY A 13 -39.15 21.25 39.98
N LEU A 14 -38.38 21.66 41.03
CA LEU A 14 -36.95 21.96 40.85
C LEU A 14 -36.10 20.72 40.58
N ALA A 15 -36.41 19.58 41.24
CA ALA A 15 -35.73 18.31 40.98
C ALA A 15 -36.02 17.76 39.55
N ALA A 16 -37.26 17.90 39.08
CA ALA A 16 -37.63 17.54 37.71
C ALA A 16 -36.97 18.46 36.67
N ALA A 17 -36.82 19.75 36.93
CA ALA A 17 -36.13 20.69 36.07
C ALA A 17 -34.61 20.43 35.99
N LEU A 18 -33.99 19.98 37.09
CA LEU A 18 -32.57 19.56 37.11
C LEU A 18 -32.32 18.24 36.37
N LEU A 19 -33.29 17.34 36.29
CA LEU A 19 -33.20 16.10 35.51
C LEU A 19 -33.37 16.32 34.01
N LEU A 20 -34.01 17.39 33.58
CA LEU A 20 -34.19 17.76 32.16
C LEU A 20 -33.01 18.53 31.59
N THR A 21 -32.09 19.02 32.41
CA THR A 21 -30.81 19.61 31.99
C THR A 21 -29.68 18.60 31.87
N GLY A 22 -29.99 17.29 31.88
CA GLY A 22 -29.09 16.23 31.46
C GLY A 22 -28.65 16.55 30.03
N GLY A 23 -27.59 17.38 29.93
CA GLY A 23 -27.05 17.91 28.71
C GLY A 23 -26.88 16.77 27.73
N SER A 24 -27.40 16.94 26.54
CA SER A 24 -26.91 16.24 25.37
C SER A 24 -25.39 16.42 25.41
N ALA A 25 -24.67 15.46 26.00
CA ALA A 25 -23.25 15.36 25.78
C ALA A 25 -23.15 15.31 24.26
N LEU A 26 -22.81 16.44 23.65
CA LEU A 26 -22.41 16.48 22.26
C LEU A 26 -21.27 15.48 22.19
N ALA A 27 -21.59 14.25 21.81
CA ALA A 27 -20.58 13.23 21.55
C ALA A 27 -19.61 13.89 20.60
N GLN A 28 -18.41 14.20 21.08
CA GLN A 28 -17.38 14.83 20.25
C GLN A 28 -17.24 13.95 19.03
N SER A 29 -17.60 14.51 17.87
CA SER A 29 -17.57 13.76 16.61
C SER A 29 -16.14 13.28 16.35
N TRP A 30 -15.97 11.98 16.16
CA TRP A 30 -14.68 11.41 15.75
C TRP A 30 -14.15 12.16 14.50
N PRO A 31 -12.84 12.47 14.39
CA PRO A 31 -11.76 12.22 15.37
C PRO A 31 -11.56 13.40 16.34
N VAL A 32 -11.18 13.11 17.59
CA VAL A 32 -10.85 14.12 18.63
C VAL A 32 -9.37 14.10 19.05
N LYS A 33 -8.58 13.18 18.49
CA LYS A 33 -7.14 13.03 18.72
C LYS A 33 -6.44 12.63 17.42
N PRO A 34 -5.10 12.71 17.35
CA PRO A 34 -4.35 12.30 16.15
C PRO A 34 -4.64 10.86 15.72
N ILE A 35 -4.67 10.64 14.41
CA ILE A 35 -4.80 9.32 13.76
C ILE A 35 -3.42 8.83 13.37
N ARG A 36 -3.10 7.58 13.72
CA ARG A 36 -1.89 6.90 13.33
C ARG A 36 -2.14 6.13 12.04
N MET A 37 -1.46 6.52 10.95
CA MET A 37 -1.47 5.81 9.68
C MET A 37 -0.26 4.90 9.60
N VAL A 38 -0.44 3.61 9.87
CA VAL A 38 0.62 2.60 9.79
C VAL A 38 0.86 2.24 8.32
N ILE A 39 2.14 2.18 7.93
CA ILE A 39 2.57 1.69 6.62
C ILE A 39 3.67 0.64 6.76
N ALA A 40 3.69 -0.32 5.84
CA ALA A 40 4.50 -1.54 5.95
C ALA A 40 5.94 -1.39 5.44
N PHE A 41 6.34 -0.21 4.95
CA PHE A 41 7.61 0.00 4.25
C PHE A 41 8.40 1.18 4.79
N PRO A 42 9.73 1.22 4.56
CA PRO A 42 10.59 2.30 5.03
C PRO A 42 10.21 3.68 4.45
N PRO A 43 10.62 4.77 5.11
CA PRO A 43 10.49 6.12 4.57
C PRO A 43 11.18 6.26 3.20
N GLY A 44 10.59 7.10 2.33
CA GLY A 44 11.09 7.36 0.96
C GLY A 44 10.76 6.27 -0.06
N GLY A 45 10.11 5.18 0.36
CA GLY A 45 9.59 4.16 -0.55
C GLY A 45 8.25 4.56 -1.19
N PRO A 46 7.77 3.76 -2.18
CA PRO A 46 6.58 4.13 -2.98
C PRO A 46 5.33 4.34 -2.15
N THR A 47 5.11 3.51 -1.14
CA THR A 47 3.96 3.61 -0.23
C THR A 47 4.07 4.84 0.66
N ASP A 48 5.27 5.15 1.16
CA ASP A 48 5.51 6.32 2.00
C ASP A 48 5.22 7.63 1.26
N ILE A 49 5.68 7.74 0.01
CA ILE A 49 5.47 8.93 -0.83
C ILE A 49 3.97 9.19 -1.01
N VAL A 50 3.19 8.19 -1.43
CA VAL A 50 1.76 8.32 -1.69
C VAL A 50 0.98 8.56 -0.39
N SER A 51 1.28 7.81 0.68
CA SER A 51 0.60 7.91 1.96
C SER A 51 0.73 9.31 2.60
N ARG A 52 1.91 9.94 2.50
CA ARG A 52 2.14 11.29 3.05
C ARG A 52 1.34 12.37 2.33
N VAL A 53 1.19 12.25 1.00
CA VAL A 53 0.33 13.17 0.24
C VAL A 53 -1.12 13.10 0.73
N ILE A 54 -1.64 11.88 0.92
CA ILE A 54 -3.00 11.65 1.40
C ILE A 54 -3.15 12.05 2.88
N ALA A 55 -2.21 11.67 3.75
CA ALA A 55 -2.23 11.98 5.17
C ALA A 55 -2.22 13.50 5.44
N GLN A 56 -1.46 14.26 4.68
CA GLN A 56 -1.43 15.73 4.77
C GLN A 56 -2.80 16.33 4.48
N GLN A 57 -3.46 15.88 3.41
CA GLN A 57 -4.79 16.36 3.03
C GLN A 57 -5.86 15.94 4.05
N LEU A 58 -5.80 14.70 4.52
CA LEU A 58 -6.70 14.19 5.57
C LEU A 58 -6.57 14.99 6.87
N SER A 59 -5.33 15.36 7.26
CA SER A 59 -5.10 16.17 8.46
C SER A 59 -5.82 17.53 8.38
N GLN A 60 -5.79 18.18 7.20
CA GLN A 60 -6.49 19.44 6.98
C GLN A 60 -8.01 19.28 7.03
N GLN A 61 -8.54 18.20 6.44
CA GLN A 61 -9.98 17.97 6.35
C GLN A 61 -10.59 17.55 7.69
N LEU A 62 -9.87 16.73 8.47
CA LEU A 62 -10.33 16.19 9.75
C LEU A 62 -10.07 17.13 10.94
N GLY A 63 -9.23 18.16 10.78
CA GLY A 63 -8.80 19.04 11.86
C GLY A 63 -7.96 18.32 12.93
N GLN A 64 -7.47 17.11 12.64
CA GLN A 64 -6.62 16.30 13.49
C GLN A 64 -5.43 15.78 12.69
N SER A 65 -4.27 15.69 13.30
CA SER A 65 -3.07 15.18 12.63
C SER A 65 -3.23 13.72 12.21
N VAL A 66 -2.92 13.40 10.96
CA VAL A 66 -2.75 12.02 10.47
C VAL A 66 -1.26 11.77 10.35
N VAL A 67 -0.72 10.97 11.27
CA VAL A 67 0.72 10.74 11.41
C VAL A 67 1.10 9.42 10.74
N VAL A 68 1.96 9.49 9.73
CA VAL A 68 2.48 8.29 9.06
C VAL A 68 3.54 7.64 9.94
N ASP A 69 3.33 6.36 10.26
CA ASP A 69 4.20 5.52 11.09
C ASP A 69 4.68 4.31 10.29
N ASN A 70 5.97 4.31 9.95
CA ASN A 70 6.61 3.26 9.16
C ASN A 70 6.96 2.06 10.05
N LYS A 71 6.41 0.88 9.73
CA LYS A 71 6.66 -0.41 10.40
C LYS A 71 7.10 -1.46 9.38
N PRO A 72 8.34 -1.34 8.86
CA PRO A 72 8.85 -2.26 7.85
C PRO A 72 9.19 -3.64 8.43
N GLY A 73 9.21 -4.64 7.57
CA GLY A 73 9.70 -5.98 7.84
C GLY A 73 8.74 -7.09 7.42
N ALA A 74 9.30 -8.27 7.18
CA ALA A 74 8.60 -9.50 6.78
C ALA A 74 7.57 -9.30 5.64
N GLY A 75 7.97 -8.58 4.57
CA GLY A 75 7.08 -8.32 3.43
C GLY A 75 5.83 -7.48 3.76
N GLY A 76 5.78 -6.85 4.94
CA GLY A 76 4.63 -6.08 5.43
C GLY A 76 3.82 -6.76 6.53
N ASN A 77 4.15 -8.01 6.89
CA ASN A 77 3.43 -8.77 7.90
C ASN A 77 3.46 -8.11 9.28
N ILE A 78 4.59 -7.47 9.66
CA ILE A 78 4.73 -6.78 10.96
C ILE A 78 3.70 -5.64 11.09
N ALA A 79 3.54 -4.83 10.06
CA ALA A 79 2.56 -3.74 10.05
C ALA A 79 1.13 -4.27 10.05
N ALA A 80 0.84 -5.31 9.26
CA ALA A 80 -0.48 -5.91 9.18
C ALA A 80 -0.90 -6.51 10.53
N GLU A 81 -0.04 -7.30 11.17
CA GLU A 81 -0.29 -7.88 12.50
C GLU A 81 -0.51 -6.81 13.56
N LEU A 82 0.32 -5.74 13.56
CA LEU A 82 0.17 -4.61 14.48
C LEU A 82 -1.22 -3.97 14.36
N VAL A 83 -1.71 -3.75 13.14
CA VAL A 83 -3.01 -3.11 12.95
C VAL A 83 -4.16 -4.09 13.22
N ALA A 84 -4.05 -5.36 12.85
CA ALA A 84 -5.06 -6.37 13.16
C ALA A 84 -5.35 -6.47 14.68
N LYS A 85 -4.31 -6.26 15.50
CA LYS A 85 -4.40 -6.29 16.98
C LYS A 85 -4.66 -4.91 17.62
N ALA A 86 -4.76 -3.84 16.83
CA ALA A 86 -4.99 -2.50 17.35
C ALA A 86 -6.44 -2.32 17.83
N PRO A 87 -6.70 -1.36 18.76
CA PRO A 87 -8.07 -0.99 19.11
C PRO A 87 -8.89 -0.61 17.87
N ALA A 88 -10.12 -1.12 17.79
CA ALA A 88 -11.03 -0.87 16.69
C ALA A 88 -11.79 0.48 16.86
N ASP A 89 -11.08 1.56 17.18
CA ASP A 89 -11.62 2.89 17.45
C ASP A 89 -11.39 3.89 16.28
N GLY A 90 -10.77 3.43 15.18
CA GLY A 90 -10.47 4.24 14.00
C GLY A 90 -9.25 5.16 14.15
N TYR A 91 -8.52 5.14 15.27
CA TYR A 91 -7.31 5.94 15.45
C TYR A 91 -6.02 5.25 15.02
N THR A 92 -6.09 3.97 14.71
CA THR A 92 -5.02 3.25 14.00
C THR A 92 -5.59 2.75 12.69
N ILE A 93 -5.07 3.28 11.58
CA ILE A 93 -5.46 2.89 10.23
C ILE A 93 -4.25 2.28 9.52
N PHE A 94 -4.49 1.33 8.63
CA PHE A 94 -3.47 0.67 7.84
C PHE A 94 -3.50 1.17 6.40
N TYR A 95 -2.50 1.93 6.00
CA TYR A 95 -2.28 2.23 4.60
C TYR A 95 -1.57 1.04 3.96
N ASN A 96 -2.36 0.07 3.55
CA ASN A 96 -1.88 -1.22 3.06
C ASN A 96 -1.54 -1.20 1.56
N THR A 97 -0.86 -2.24 1.11
CA THR A 97 -0.52 -2.48 -0.29
C THR A 97 -0.96 -3.88 -0.73
N SER A 98 -0.70 -4.23 -1.99
CA SER A 98 -0.86 -5.60 -2.52
C SER A 98 -0.13 -6.67 -1.68
N ALA A 99 0.84 -6.29 -0.85
CA ALA A 99 1.52 -7.20 0.07
C ALA A 99 0.55 -7.94 1.02
N ILE A 100 -0.59 -7.31 1.38
CA ILE A 100 -1.61 -7.92 2.26
C ILE A 100 -2.23 -9.21 1.68
N VAL A 101 -2.21 -9.39 0.37
CA VAL A 101 -2.70 -10.60 -0.32
C VAL A 101 -1.56 -11.48 -0.85
N ILE A 102 -0.36 -10.92 -1.04
CA ILE A 102 0.83 -11.65 -1.51
C ILE A 102 1.49 -12.42 -0.35
N ALA A 103 1.72 -11.75 0.76
CA ALA A 103 2.49 -12.29 1.87
C ALA A 103 1.90 -13.58 2.47
N PRO A 104 0.58 -13.74 2.69
CA PRO A 104 0.03 -15.00 3.17
C PRO A 104 0.29 -16.19 2.24
N ALA A 105 0.28 -15.97 0.92
CA ALA A 105 0.58 -17.02 -0.04
C ALA A 105 2.07 -17.37 -0.08
N LEU A 106 2.94 -16.41 0.17
CA LEU A 106 4.39 -16.58 0.10
C LEU A 106 4.99 -17.18 1.37
N TYR A 107 4.57 -16.67 2.54
CA TYR A 107 5.08 -17.11 3.84
C TYR A 107 4.36 -18.37 4.38
N GLY A 108 3.18 -18.72 3.82
CA GLY A 108 2.37 -19.87 4.24
C GLY A 108 1.70 -19.71 5.61
N LYS A 109 2.32 -19.02 6.58
CA LYS A 109 1.75 -18.70 7.88
C LYS A 109 2.00 -17.24 8.23
N VAL A 110 0.92 -16.52 8.51
CA VAL A 110 0.92 -15.14 9.00
C VAL A 110 0.04 -15.05 10.24
N ASN A 111 0.24 -14.07 11.11
CA ASN A 111 -0.48 -13.92 12.38
C ASN A 111 -1.72 -13.03 12.25
N TYR A 112 -2.33 -12.97 11.07
CA TYR A 112 -3.56 -12.24 10.79
C TYR A 112 -4.32 -12.92 9.65
N ASP A 113 -5.62 -12.64 9.58
CA ASP A 113 -6.48 -13.02 8.46
C ASP A 113 -6.83 -11.78 7.63
N THR A 114 -6.33 -11.73 6.40
CA THR A 114 -6.55 -10.58 5.50
C THR A 114 -8.02 -10.25 5.28
N LEU A 115 -8.89 -11.26 5.28
CA LEU A 115 -10.31 -11.08 4.94
C LEU A 115 -11.20 -10.85 6.17
N ASN A 116 -10.75 -11.28 7.35
CA ASN A 116 -11.56 -11.27 8.57
C ASN A 116 -11.06 -10.32 9.65
N ASP A 117 -9.76 -9.99 9.72
CA ASP A 117 -9.21 -9.11 10.75
C ASP A 117 -9.23 -7.63 10.36
N PHE A 118 -9.60 -7.32 9.12
CA PHE A 118 -9.64 -5.95 8.61
C PHE A 118 -11.00 -5.61 7.98
N ALA A 119 -11.43 -4.37 8.19
CA ALA A 119 -12.51 -3.75 7.44
C ALA A 119 -11.92 -2.81 6.36
N PRO A 120 -12.33 -2.95 5.09
CA PRO A 120 -11.91 -2.05 4.02
C PRO A 120 -12.53 -0.67 4.19
N VAL A 121 -11.73 0.38 3.88
CA VAL A 121 -12.19 1.77 3.87
C VAL A 121 -12.23 2.31 2.44
N ALA A 122 -11.11 2.35 1.74
CA ALA A 122 -11.04 2.82 0.35
C ALA A 122 -9.78 2.31 -0.36
N LEU A 123 -9.91 1.95 -1.64
CA LEU A 123 -8.78 1.87 -2.55
C LEU A 123 -8.37 3.31 -2.90
N THR A 124 -7.09 3.65 -2.79
CA THR A 124 -6.64 5.04 -2.99
C THR A 124 -5.95 5.24 -4.32
N ALA A 125 -4.94 4.45 -4.59
CA ALA A 125 -4.13 4.56 -5.80
C ALA A 125 -3.60 3.20 -6.25
N SER A 126 -3.25 3.10 -7.52
CA SER A 126 -2.34 2.06 -8.03
C SER A 126 -1.20 2.71 -8.81
N VAL A 127 -0.01 2.16 -8.66
CA VAL A 127 1.20 2.65 -9.33
C VAL A 127 1.71 1.52 -10.21
N PRO A 128 1.77 1.68 -11.55
CA PRO A 128 2.32 0.68 -12.43
C PRO A 128 3.82 0.48 -12.15
N LEU A 129 4.32 -0.71 -12.38
CA LEU A 129 5.73 -1.01 -12.24
C LEU A 129 6.45 -0.78 -13.57
N VAL A 130 7.76 -0.57 -13.50
CA VAL A 130 8.62 -0.32 -14.66
C VAL A 130 9.84 -1.24 -14.58
N LEU A 131 10.12 -1.96 -15.67
CA LEU A 131 11.37 -2.68 -15.83
C LEU A 131 12.49 -1.66 -16.10
N VAL A 132 13.42 -1.58 -15.18
CA VAL A 132 14.60 -0.71 -15.26
C VAL A 132 15.88 -1.52 -15.18
N VAL A 133 16.91 -1.03 -15.89
CA VAL A 133 18.23 -1.63 -15.94
C VAL A 133 19.32 -0.58 -15.78
N HIS A 134 20.54 -1.03 -15.39
CA HIS A 134 21.71 -0.15 -15.42
C HIS A 134 21.99 0.31 -16.87
N PRO A 135 22.33 1.58 -17.15
CA PRO A 135 22.50 2.13 -18.49
C PRO A 135 23.58 1.44 -19.32
N GLN A 136 24.60 0.85 -18.68
CA GLN A 136 25.66 0.12 -19.37
C GLN A 136 25.29 -1.33 -19.73
N LEU A 137 24.14 -1.83 -19.25
CA LEU A 137 23.66 -3.14 -19.69
C LEU A 137 23.43 -3.10 -21.23
N PRO A 138 23.96 -4.07 -22.00
CA PRO A 138 23.83 -4.09 -23.45
C PRO A 138 22.42 -4.55 -23.90
N ALA A 139 21.41 -3.82 -23.42
CA ALA A 139 20.01 -3.98 -23.77
C ALA A 139 19.32 -2.61 -23.76
N LYS A 140 18.76 -2.20 -24.91
CA LYS A 140 18.11 -0.89 -25.09
C LYS A 140 16.57 -0.99 -25.08
N ASN A 141 16.04 -2.18 -25.17
CA ASN A 141 14.60 -2.49 -25.18
C ASN A 141 14.35 -3.88 -24.56
N VAL A 142 13.08 -4.22 -24.36
CA VAL A 142 12.67 -5.49 -23.73
C VAL A 142 13.16 -6.70 -24.53
N LYS A 143 13.13 -6.65 -25.87
CA LYS A 143 13.57 -7.75 -26.73
C LYS A 143 15.06 -8.05 -26.55
N GLU A 144 15.89 -7.02 -26.62
CA GLU A 144 17.35 -7.15 -26.40
C GLU A 144 17.67 -7.65 -24.99
N PHE A 145 16.89 -7.21 -23.97
CA PHE A 145 17.04 -7.70 -22.61
C PHE A 145 16.74 -9.20 -22.51
N ILE A 146 15.67 -9.67 -23.14
CA ILE A 146 15.29 -11.09 -23.17
C ILE A 146 16.38 -11.92 -23.85
N GLU A 147 16.88 -11.45 -25.00
CA GLU A 147 17.98 -12.11 -25.74
C GLU A 147 19.25 -12.20 -24.89
N LEU A 148 19.64 -11.11 -24.23
CA LEU A 148 20.78 -11.07 -23.31
C LEU A 148 20.62 -12.05 -22.15
N ALA A 149 19.45 -12.06 -21.52
CA ALA A 149 19.17 -12.93 -20.37
C ALA A 149 19.19 -14.42 -20.75
N ARG A 150 18.71 -14.76 -21.94
CA ARG A 150 18.80 -16.12 -22.51
C ARG A 150 20.23 -16.53 -22.86
N ALA A 151 21.04 -15.60 -23.33
CA ALA A 151 22.44 -15.85 -23.65
C ALA A 151 23.32 -16.02 -22.41
N LYS A 152 22.85 -15.53 -21.24
CA LYS A 152 23.59 -15.55 -19.96
C LYS A 152 22.75 -16.14 -18.83
N PRO A 153 22.35 -17.43 -18.91
CA PRO A 153 21.47 -18.04 -17.90
C PRO A 153 22.13 -18.01 -16.51
N GLY A 154 21.37 -17.57 -15.50
CA GLY A 154 21.82 -17.50 -14.11
C GLY A 154 22.80 -16.36 -13.79
N GLN A 155 23.18 -15.53 -14.75
CA GLN A 155 24.15 -14.45 -14.56
C GLN A 155 23.51 -13.06 -14.31
N LEU A 156 22.20 -12.93 -14.56
CA LEU A 156 21.48 -11.69 -14.28
C LEU A 156 20.77 -11.78 -12.93
N ASN A 157 21.08 -10.83 -12.07
CA ASN A 157 20.47 -10.68 -10.77
C ASN A 157 19.42 -9.56 -10.81
N TYR A 158 18.26 -9.79 -10.21
CA TYR A 158 17.30 -8.72 -9.99
C TYR A 158 17.21 -8.33 -8.52
N SER A 159 17.15 -7.02 -8.29
CA SER A 159 16.87 -6.48 -6.97
C SER A 159 15.37 -6.33 -6.72
N SER A 160 14.96 -6.35 -5.45
CA SER A 160 13.60 -6.05 -5.04
C SER A 160 13.57 -5.25 -3.74
N SER A 161 12.43 -4.67 -3.42
CA SER A 161 12.21 -3.99 -2.14
C SER A 161 12.09 -4.93 -0.93
N GLY A 162 12.32 -6.22 -1.14
CA GLY A 162 12.33 -7.26 -0.12
C GLY A 162 11.51 -8.48 -0.52
N THR A 163 11.68 -9.54 0.23
CA THR A 163 10.91 -10.77 0.07
C THR A 163 9.43 -10.54 0.40
N GLY A 164 8.52 -11.13 -0.37
CA GLY A 164 7.07 -10.94 -0.21
C GLY A 164 6.51 -9.65 -0.79
N THR A 165 7.34 -8.85 -1.45
CA THR A 165 6.91 -7.60 -2.06
C THR A 165 6.48 -7.79 -3.52
N ILE A 166 5.69 -6.84 -4.02
CA ILE A 166 5.26 -6.85 -5.42
C ILE A 166 6.43 -6.73 -6.38
N THR A 167 7.52 -6.07 -5.99
CA THR A 167 8.71 -5.90 -6.84
C THR A 167 9.48 -7.21 -7.04
N GLN A 168 9.55 -8.05 -5.98
CA GLN A 168 10.05 -9.41 -6.12
C GLN A 168 9.15 -10.21 -7.06
N LEU A 169 7.84 -10.20 -6.79
CA LEU A 169 6.90 -11.04 -7.51
C LEU A 169 6.80 -10.65 -8.98
N ALA A 170 6.77 -9.35 -9.31
CA ALA A 170 6.78 -8.87 -10.69
C ALA A 170 8.02 -9.33 -11.47
N SER A 171 9.21 -9.24 -10.85
CA SER A 171 10.47 -9.67 -11.47
C SER A 171 10.52 -11.19 -11.63
N ALA A 172 10.03 -11.95 -10.63
CA ALA A 172 9.93 -13.41 -10.70
C ALA A 172 8.94 -13.87 -11.78
N MET A 173 7.73 -13.27 -11.84
CA MET A 173 6.74 -13.55 -12.89
C MET A 173 7.27 -13.24 -14.29
N PHE A 174 7.93 -12.10 -14.45
CA PHE A 174 8.57 -11.72 -15.70
C PHE A 174 9.59 -12.77 -16.15
N SER A 175 10.47 -13.17 -15.24
CA SER A 175 11.49 -14.19 -15.52
C SER A 175 10.87 -15.55 -15.82
N PHE A 176 9.89 -15.98 -15.02
CA PHE A 176 9.21 -17.27 -15.19
C PHE A 176 8.49 -17.38 -16.53
N GLN A 177 7.67 -16.38 -16.90
CA GLN A 177 6.89 -16.41 -18.15
C GLN A 177 7.76 -16.41 -19.40
N LEU A 178 8.99 -15.88 -19.30
CA LEU A 178 9.95 -15.84 -20.42
C LEU A 178 10.97 -16.98 -20.37
N GLY A 179 10.89 -17.88 -19.38
CA GLY A 179 11.84 -18.97 -19.18
C GLY A 179 13.26 -18.50 -18.89
N LEU A 180 13.41 -17.34 -18.23
CA LEU A 180 14.71 -16.77 -17.87
C LEU A 180 15.20 -17.33 -16.54
N GLN A 181 16.50 -17.64 -16.48
CA GLN A 181 17.18 -18.02 -15.24
C GLN A 181 17.82 -16.76 -14.65
N THR A 182 17.21 -16.22 -13.59
CA THR A 182 17.65 -15.02 -12.88
C THR A 182 17.73 -15.26 -11.40
N GLN A 183 18.55 -14.49 -10.65
CA GLN A 183 18.70 -14.64 -9.22
C GLN A 183 18.10 -13.42 -8.49
N HIS A 184 17.41 -13.67 -7.39
CA HIS A 184 16.83 -12.64 -6.54
C HIS A 184 17.83 -12.11 -5.52
N VAL A 185 17.94 -10.78 -5.41
CA VAL A 185 18.69 -10.08 -4.38
C VAL A 185 17.70 -9.18 -3.61
N PRO A 186 17.27 -9.59 -2.40
CA PRO A 186 16.33 -8.81 -1.59
C PRO A 186 17.02 -7.65 -0.88
N TYR A 187 16.32 -6.49 -0.81
CA TYR A 187 16.73 -5.31 -0.06
C TYR A 187 15.68 -4.91 0.97
N LYS A 188 16.04 -4.06 1.92
CA LYS A 188 15.12 -3.49 2.92
C LYS A 188 14.42 -2.24 2.37
N GLY A 189 13.70 -2.37 1.23
CA GLY A 189 12.98 -1.30 0.55
C GLY A 189 13.56 -0.97 -0.84
N SER A 190 12.79 -0.21 -1.63
CA SER A 190 13.18 0.18 -3.00
C SER A 190 14.40 1.10 -3.05
N ALA A 191 14.54 2.02 -2.09
CA ALA A 191 15.63 3.00 -2.13
C ALA A 191 17.02 2.37 -2.17
N PRO A 192 17.43 1.48 -1.25
CA PRO A 192 18.74 0.82 -1.33
C PRO A 192 18.86 -0.10 -2.56
N ALA A 193 17.78 -0.75 -3.00
CA ALA A 193 17.78 -1.59 -4.20
C ALA A 193 18.10 -0.80 -5.47
N LEU A 194 17.49 0.39 -5.61
CA LEU A 194 17.72 1.29 -6.76
C LEU A 194 19.12 1.94 -6.74
N VAL A 195 19.66 2.22 -5.55
CA VAL A 195 21.05 2.71 -5.41
C VAL A 195 22.04 1.67 -5.94
N ASP A 196 21.90 0.41 -5.53
CA ASP A 196 22.77 -0.67 -5.95
C ASP A 196 22.58 -1.04 -7.43
N LEU A 197 21.35 -0.97 -7.94
CA LEU A 197 21.08 -1.12 -9.37
C LEU A 197 21.77 -0.01 -10.18
N ALA A 198 21.68 1.24 -9.74
CA ALA A 198 22.35 2.38 -10.39
C ALA A 198 23.87 2.34 -10.27
N ALA A 199 24.40 1.61 -9.29
CA ALA A 199 25.83 1.31 -9.14
C ALA A 199 26.27 0.04 -9.93
N GLY A 200 25.33 -0.66 -10.62
CA GLY A 200 25.62 -1.86 -11.41
C GLY A 200 25.80 -3.14 -10.59
N GLN A 201 25.48 -3.13 -9.28
CA GLN A 201 25.60 -4.33 -8.42
C GLN A 201 24.53 -5.39 -8.77
N THR A 202 23.38 -4.95 -9.25
CA THR A 202 22.37 -5.82 -9.84
C THR A 202 22.08 -5.38 -11.27
N GLN A 203 21.42 -6.21 -12.08
CA GLN A 203 21.28 -5.96 -13.51
C GLN A 203 19.95 -5.35 -13.89
N PHE A 204 18.88 -5.73 -13.17
CA PHE A 204 17.54 -5.19 -13.41
C PHE A 204 16.67 -5.18 -12.16
N MET A 205 15.59 -4.43 -12.24
CA MET A 205 14.52 -4.39 -11.25
C MET A 205 13.21 -4.08 -11.94
N ILE A 206 12.11 -4.64 -11.47
CA ILE A 206 10.77 -4.17 -11.82
C ILE A 206 10.22 -3.50 -10.57
N ASP A 207 10.22 -2.16 -10.56
CA ASP A 207 9.77 -1.37 -9.41
C ASP A 207 8.75 -0.31 -9.83
N THR A 208 8.09 0.26 -8.84
CA THR A 208 6.99 1.22 -9.05
C THR A 208 7.47 2.50 -9.72
N MET A 209 6.61 3.03 -10.59
CA MET A 209 6.88 4.22 -11.40
C MET A 209 7.43 5.38 -10.56
N ASN A 210 6.80 5.68 -9.43
CA ASN A 210 7.16 6.82 -8.58
C ASN A 210 8.56 6.74 -7.97
N THR A 211 9.12 5.55 -7.77
CA THR A 211 10.48 5.37 -7.23
C THR A 211 11.54 5.37 -8.32
N VAL A 212 11.23 4.82 -9.49
CA VAL A 212 12.20 4.76 -10.61
C VAL A 212 12.28 6.05 -11.41
N LEU A 213 11.20 6.83 -11.43
CA LEU A 213 11.07 8.02 -12.27
C LEU A 213 12.21 9.05 -12.10
N PRO A 214 12.69 9.39 -10.87
CA PRO A 214 13.85 10.26 -10.70
C PRO A 214 15.11 9.69 -11.35
N TYR A 215 15.37 8.39 -11.18
CA TYR A 215 16.56 7.75 -11.74
C TYR A 215 16.52 7.68 -13.27
N VAL A 216 15.34 7.50 -13.85
CA VAL A 216 15.16 7.47 -15.31
C VAL A 216 15.34 8.87 -15.89
N ARG A 217 14.76 9.90 -15.27
CA ARG A 217 14.90 11.30 -15.67
C ARG A 217 16.35 11.79 -15.60
N ASP A 218 17.09 11.35 -14.58
CA ASP A 218 18.50 11.66 -14.38
C ASP A 218 19.43 10.73 -15.20
N THR A 219 18.89 9.86 -16.06
CA THR A 219 19.63 8.90 -16.88
C THR A 219 20.52 7.91 -16.09
N ARG A 220 20.28 7.79 -14.78
CA ARG A 220 20.98 6.84 -13.90
C ARG A 220 20.48 5.41 -14.08
N LEU A 221 19.26 5.24 -14.56
CA LEU A 221 18.68 3.98 -14.98
C LEU A 221 18.01 4.13 -16.35
N ARG A 222 17.93 3.04 -17.09
CA ARG A 222 17.18 2.95 -18.35
C ARG A 222 15.89 2.21 -18.10
N ALA A 223 14.74 2.84 -18.42
CA ALA A 223 13.45 2.17 -18.47
C ALA A 223 13.33 1.40 -19.79
N LEU A 224 12.97 0.12 -19.72
CA LEU A 224 12.77 -0.74 -20.89
C LEU A 224 11.29 -0.97 -21.18
N GLY A 225 10.43 -1.00 -20.17
CA GLY A 225 8.99 -1.21 -20.34
C GLY A 225 8.18 -0.98 -19.09
N VAL A 226 6.94 -0.50 -19.24
CA VAL A 226 5.98 -0.30 -18.16
C VAL A 226 5.08 -1.52 -18.05
N ALA A 227 4.85 -2.02 -16.82
CA ALA A 227 4.01 -3.20 -16.57
C ALA A 227 2.52 -2.83 -16.52
N SER A 228 2.04 -2.19 -17.57
CA SER A 228 0.64 -1.78 -17.75
C SER A 228 0.16 -2.15 -19.17
N LEU A 229 -1.16 -2.17 -19.37
CA LEU A 229 -1.75 -2.43 -20.70
C LEU A 229 -1.69 -1.20 -21.63
N LYS A 230 -1.51 0.00 -21.05
CA LYS A 230 -1.41 1.27 -21.80
C LYS A 230 -0.11 1.97 -21.41
N ARG A 231 0.46 2.73 -22.33
CA ARG A 231 1.66 3.55 -22.06
C ARG A 231 1.34 4.62 -21.00
N SER A 232 2.34 4.92 -20.19
CA SER A 232 2.20 5.93 -19.13
C SER A 232 2.41 7.34 -19.68
N GLU A 233 1.57 8.28 -19.25
CA GLU A 233 1.71 9.70 -19.62
C GLU A 233 3.00 10.34 -19.08
N VAL A 234 3.55 9.81 -17.98
CA VAL A 234 4.80 10.33 -17.39
C VAL A 234 6.06 9.75 -18.01
N LEU A 235 5.94 8.65 -18.80
CA LEU A 235 7.00 8.02 -19.60
C LEU A 235 6.44 7.59 -20.97
N PRO A 236 6.00 8.54 -21.82
CA PRO A 236 5.26 8.22 -23.06
C PRO A 236 6.10 7.47 -24.09
N ASP A 237 7.41 7.65 -24.09
CA ASP A 237 8.35 6.99 -25.01
C ASP A 237 8.70 5.55 -24.59
N VAL A 238 8.38 5.15 -23.33
CA VAL A 238 8.65 3.80 -22.86
C VAL A 238 7.48 2.88 -23.23
N PRO A 239 7.71 1.78 -23.95
CA PRO A 239 6.67 0.84 -24.34
C PRO A 239 6.08 0.13 -23.12
N THR A 240 4.93 -0.53 -23.29
CA THR A 240 4.44 -1.44 -22.26
C THR A 240 5.14 -2.80 -22.36
N LEU A 241 5.27 -3.49 -21.21
CA LEU A 241 5.71 -4.89 -21.23
C LEU A 241 4.69 -5.78 -21.96
N ALA A 242 3.42 -5.40 -21.96
CA ALA A 242 2.35 -6.09 -22.68
C ALA A 242 2.57 -6.10 -24.22
N GLU A 243 3.30 -5.14 -24.79
CA GLU A 243 3.69 -5.13 -26.21
C GLU A 243 4.62 -6.30 -26.56
N SER A 244 5.40 -6.80 -25.59
CA SER A 244 6.30 -7.96 -25.75
C SER A 244 5.79 -9.22 -25.05
N MET A 245 4.90 -9.08 -24.09
CA MET A 245 4.32 -10.14 -23.25
C MET A 245 2.81 -9.89 -23.09
N PRO A 246 1.98 -10.33 -24.06
CA PRO A 246 0.55 -10.05 -24.02
C PRO A 246 -0.10 -10.41 -22.68
N GLY A 247 -0.81 -9.45 -22.07
CA GLY A 247 -1.48 -9.61 -20.78
C GLY A 247 -0.59 -9.42 -19.54
N PHE A 248 0.69 -9.10 -19.69
CA PHE A 248 1.54 -8.79 -18.55
C PHE A 248 1.16 -7.42 -17.96
N GLU A 249 0.50 -7.44 -16.82
CA GLU A 249 0.08 -6.26 -16.08
C GLU A 249 0.34 -6.45 -14.60
N VAL A 250 1.11 -5.54 -14.01
CA VAL A 250 1.41 -5.52 -12.58
C VAL A 250 1.40 -4.08 -12.08
N ALA A 251 0.56 -3.81 -11.10
CA ALA A 251 0.49 -2.52 -10.43
C ALA A 251 0.47 -2.68 -8.91
N ALA A 252 1.21 -1.83 -8.23
CA ALA A 252 1.21 -1.74 -6.77
C ALA A 252 -0.02 -0.95 -6.34
N TRP A 253 -1.11 -1.63 -6.02
CA TRP A 253 -2.29 -0.97 -5.49
C TRP A 253 -2.15 -0.72 -3.99
N GLN A 254 -2.78 0.35 -3.53
CA GLN A 254 -2.70 0.87 -2.18
C GLN A 254 -4.09 1.31 -1.71
N GLY A 255 -4.37 1.11 -0.44
CA GLY A 255 -5.65 1.49 0.13
C GLY A 255 -5.60 1.59 1.65
N VAL A 256 -6.73 1.92 2.24
CA VAL A 256 -6.87 2.06 3.68
C VAL A 256 -7.74 0.92 4.21
N LEU A 257 -7.20 0.21 5.21
CA LEU A 257 -7.88 -0.75 6.04
C LEU A 257 -7.91 -0.26 7.49
N VAL A 258 -8.85 -0.77 8.26
CA VAL A 258 -8.93 -0.60 9.72
C VAL A 258 -9.18 -1.95 10.38
N PRO A 259 -8.99 -2.12 11.71
CA PRO A 259 -9.40 -3.34 12.40
C PRO A 259 -10.86 -3.68 12.13
N ALA A 260 -11.18 -4.98 11.98
CA ALA A 260 -12.49 -5.45 11.49
C ALA A 260 -13.70 -4.92 12.28
N GLN A 261 -13.54 -4.72 13.60
CA GLN A 261 -14.63 -4.27 14.47
C GLN A 261 -14.75 -2.75 14.60
N THR A 262 -14.07 -1.97 13.73
CA THR A 262 -14.18 -0.51 13.72
C THR A 262 -15.63 -0.10 13.43
N PRO A 263 -16.22 0.86 14.20
CA PRO A 263 -17.61 1.29 14.03
C PRO A 263 -17.90 1.75 12.59
N ALA A 264 -19.08 1.42 12.09
CA ALA A 264 -19.47 1.70 10.70
C ALA A 264 -19.51 3.19 10.36
N ASP A 265 -19.87 4.04 11.32
CA ASP A 265 -19.87 5.50 11.17
C ASP A 265 -18.44 6.07 11.03
N VAL A 266 -17.47 5.51 11.77
CA VAL A 266 -16.04 5.84 11.64
C VAL A 266 -15.51 5.42 10.27
N ILE A 267 -15.84 4.21 9.80
CA ILE A 267 -15.46 3.74 8.45
C ILE A 267 -16.07 4.65 7.38
N ALA A 268 -17.36 4.99 7.51
CA ALA A 268 -18.05 5.87 6.56
C ALA A 268 -17.42 7.27 6.53
N ARG A 269 -17.08 7.82 7.70
CA ARG A 269 -16.39 9.12 7.80
C ARG A 269 -15.00 9.08 7.16
N LEU A 270 -14.18 8.07 7.48
CA LEU A 270 -12.87 7.88 6.85
C LEU A 270 -13.00 7.75 5.33
N ASN A 271 -13.93 6.93 4.84
CA ASN A 271 -14.16 6.75 3.42
C ASN A 271 -14.52 8.06 2.73
N ALA A 272 -15.45 8.84 3.30
CA ALA A 272 -15.86 10.13 2.75
C ALA A 272 -14.67 11.10 2.65
N GLU A 273 -13.87 11.22 3.73
CA GLU A 273 -12.73 12.14 3.75
C GLU A 273 -11.59 11.69 2.83
N ILE A 274 -11.34 10.39 2.70
CA ILE A 274 -10.37 9.85 1.73
C ILE A 274 -10.82 10.15 0.31
N ASN A 275 -12.07 9.86 -0.06
CA ASN A 275 -12.59 10.17 -1.39
C ASN A 275 -12.50 11.67 -1.70
N LYS A 276 -12.80 12.54 -0.73
CA LYS A 276 -12.66 13.98 -0.86
C LYS A 276 -11.18 14.39 -1.05
N ALA A 277 -10.25 13.79 -0.30
CA ALA A 277 -8.81 14.02 -0.45
C ALA A 277 -8.33 13.63 -1.85
N LEU A 278 -8.76 12.48 -2.38
CA LEU A 278 -8.42 12.01 -3.72
C LEU A 278 -8.97 12.90 -4.85
N GLN A 279 -10.03 13.70 -4.60
CA GLN A 279 -10.56 14.68 -5.55
C GLN A 279 -9.87 16.05 -5.44
N HIS A 280 -9.10 16.30 -4.38
CA HIS A 280 -8.42 17.58 -4.20
C HIS A 280 -7.36 17.80 -5.28
N ALA A 281 -7.36 18.97 -5.91
CA ALA A 281 -6.52 19.26 -7.09
C ALA A 281 -5.02 19.05 -6.83
N ASP A 282 -4.51 19.48 -5.67
CA ASP A 282 -3.12 19.32 -5.28
C ASP A 282 -2.74 17.84 -5.07
N VAL A 283 -3.61 17.05 -4.42
CA VAL A 283 -3.41 15.60 -4.25
C VAL A 283 -3.37 14.91 -5.60
N ARG A 284 -4.36 15.18 -6.46
CA ARG A 284 -4.41 14.61 -7.81
C ARG A 284 -3.16 14.93 -8.62
N SER A 285 -2.77 16.21 -8.64
CA SER A 285 -1.58 16.66 -9.37
C SER A 285 -0.33 15.94 -8.89
N LYS A 286 -0.13 15.83 -7.57
CA LYS A 286 1.03 15.14 -6.98
C LYS A 286 1.06 13.65 -7.29
N LEU A 287 -0.09 12.97 -7.25
CA LEU A 287 -0.16 11.53 -7.53
C LEU A 287 0.02 11.22 -9.02
N LEU A 288 -0.64 11.98 -9.90
CA LEU A 288 -0.51 11.82 -11.35
C LEU A 288 0.92 12.10 -11.83
N ALA A 289 1.60 13.12 -11.27
CA ALA A 289 3.00 13.41 -11.58
C ALA A 289 3.98 12.26 -11.22
N GLN A 290 3.53 11.35 -10.37
CA GLN A 290 4.27 10.13 -10.00
C GLN A 290 3.83 8.89 -10.81
N GLY A 291 2.95 9.07 -11.79
CA GLY A 291 2.43 8.00 -12.62
C GLY A 291 1.43 7.09 -11.90
N ALA A 292 0.78 7.57 -10.85
CA ALA A 292 -0.23 6.81 -10.14
C ALA A 292 -1.61 6.98 -10.77
N ASP A 293 -2.36 5.89 -10.89
CA ASP A 293 -3.79 5.90 -11.16
C ASP A 293 -4.55 6.12 -9.86
N ILE A 294 -5.47 7.09 -9.86
CA ILE A 294 -6.26 7.46 -8.67
C ILE A 294 -7.60 6.74 -8.73
N HIS A 295 -7.95 6.09 -7.64
CA HIS A 295 -9.19 5.33 -7.53
C HIS A 295 -10.23 6.03 -6.64
N GLY A 296 -10.51 5.55 -5.47
CA GLY A 296 -11.60 5.95 -4.60
C GLY A 296 -12.68 4.87 -4.53
N GLY A 297 -13.90 5.30 -4.23
CA GLY A 297 -15.06 4.39 -4.18
C GLY A 297 -15.47 4.00 -2.77
N THR A 298 -16.35 3.00 -2.67
CA THR A 298 -16.93 2.55 -1.41
C THR A 298 -16.10 1.49 -0.69
N PRO A 299 -16.28 1.30 0.63
CA PRO A 299 -15.66 0.20 1.36
C PRO A 299 -15.97 -1.18 0.75
N ALA A 300 -17.21 -1.38 0.29
CA ALA A 300 -17.64 -2.62 -0.34
C ALA A 300 -16.90 -2.90 -1.66
N GLN A 301 -16.67 -1.87 -2.48
CA GLN A 301 -15.89 -1.98 -3.72
C GLN A 301 -14.43 -2.37 -3.43
N TYR A 302 -13.83 -1.75 -2.41
CA TYR A 302 -12.46 -2.10 -2.03
C TYR A 302 -12.36 -3.52 -1.46
N GLY A 303 -13.31 -3.94 -0.62
CA GLY A 303 -13.38 -5.32 -0.15
C GLY A 303 -13.56 -6.34 -1.26
N ALA A 304 -14.38 -6.03 -2.28
CA ALA A 304 -14.54 -6.87 -3.46
C ALA A 304 -13.24 -6.96 -4.27
N TYR A 305 -12.51 -5.83 -4.39
CA TYR A 305 -11.21 -5.78 -5.05
C TYR A 305 -10.18 -6.68 -4.36
N ILE A 306 -10.05 -6.60 -3.02
CA ILE A 306 -9.14 -7.48 -2.24
C ILE A 306 -9.49 -8.95 -2.47
N ARG A 307 -10.78 -9.33 -2.39
CA ARG A 307 -11.22 -10.71 -2.62
C ARG A 307 -10.91 -11.21 -4.03
N LYS A 308 -10.97 -10.34 -5.05
CA LYS A 308 -10.61 -10.66 -6.43
C LYS A 308 -9.09 -10.85 -6.58
N GLU A 309 -8.31 -9.99 -5.94
CA GLU A 309 -6.85 -10.03 -6.01
C GLU A 309 -6.24 -11.24 -5.24
N TRP A 310 -6.90 -11.69 -4.18
CA TRP A 310 -6.41 -12.80 -3.35
C TRP A 310 -6.02 -14.05 -4.13
N PRO A 311 -6.91 -14.71 -4.90
CA PRO A 311 -6.56 -15.91 -5.66
C PRO A 311 -5.57 -15.62 -6.80
N ARG A 312 -5.64 -14.42 -7.40
CA ARG A 312 -4.74 -14.01 -8.47
C ARG A 312 -3.28 -14.01 -7.99
N TRP A 313 -3.03 -13.39 -6.85
CA TRP A 313 -1.67 -13.30 -6.30
C TRP A 313 -1.21 -14.62 -5.69
N ALA A 314 -2.09 -15.41 -5.10
CA ALA A 314 -1.76 -16.77 -4.65
C ALA A 314 -1.29 -17.65 -5.83
N GLN A 315 -1.97 -17.57 -6.97
CA GLN A 315 -1.56 -18.28 -8.18
C GLN A 315 -0.23 -17.73 -8.73
N ALA A 316 -0.06 -16.39 -8.76
CA ALA A 316 1.18 -15.78 -9.23
C ALA A 316 2.40 -16.16 -8.37
N VAL A 317 2.25 -16.25 -7.06
CA VAL A 317 3.31 -16.76 -6.15
C VAL A 317 3.68 -18.19 -6.52
N LYS A 318 2.68 -19.06 -6.71
CA LYS A 318 2.89 -20.46 -7.08
C LYS A 318 3.61 -20.59 -8.43
N ASP A 319 3.14 -19.88 -9.45
CA ASP A 319 3.66 -19.97 -10.82
C ASP A 319 5.06 -19.38 -10.95
N SER A 320 5.37 -18.31 -10.21
CA SER A 320 6.69 -17.68 -10.24
C SER A 320 7.78 -18.47 -9.49
N GLY A 321 7.39 -19.46 -8.67
CA GLY A 321 8.31 -20.16 -7.79
C GLY A 321 8.96 -19.27 -6.72
N ALA A 322 8.42 -18.06 -6.49
CA ALA A 322 8.90 -17.16 -5.45
C ALA A 322 8.76 -17.82 -4.06
N LYS A 323 9.79 -17.68 -3.23
CA LYS A 323 9.84 -18.23 -1.88
C LYS A 323 10.14 -17.15 -0.87
N ALA A 324 9.61 -17.31 0.34
CA ALA A 324 10.04 -16.53 1.50
C ALA A 324 11.52 -16.81 1.81
N ASP A 325 12.23 -15.78 2.27
CA ASP A 325 13.61 -15.97 2.71
C ASP A 325 13.61 -16.56 4.11
N ARG A 326 14.32 -17.70 4.30
CA ARG A 326 14.37 -18.41 5.59
C ARG A 326 14.95 -17.58 6.73
N SER A 327 15.72 -16.54 6.41
CA SER A 327 16.28 -15.62 7.42
C SER A 327 15.24 -14.70 8.05
N GLU A 328 14.11 -14.47 7.38
CA GLU A 328 13.01 -13.64 7.90
C GLU A 328 11.98 -14.44 8.72
N GLU A 329 11.91 -15.77 8.55
CA GLU A 329 11.03 -16.65 9.33
C GLU A 329 11.40 -16.67 10.82
N HIS A 330 12.70 -16.61 11.16
CA HIS A 330 13.17 -16.62 12.55
C HIS A 330 12.92 -15.32 13.32
N THR A 331 12.73 -14.20 12.64
CA THR A 331 12.48 -12.92 13.32
C THR A 331 11.05 -12.82 13.86
N SER A 332 10.10 -13.56 13.31
CA SER A 332 8.71 -13.62 13.77
C SER A 332 8.49 -14.58 14.94
N GLU A 333 9.42 -15.51 15.22
CA GLU A 333 9.35 -16.45 16.36
C GLU A 333 9.99 -15.91 17.64
N LEU A 334 10.74 -14.81 17.57
CA LEU A 334 11.49 -14.24 18.71
C LEU A 334 10.89 -12.93 19.26
N GLN A 335 9.73 -12.50 18.80
CA GLN A 335 8.95 -11.35 19.31
C GLN A 335 7.56 -11.80 19.78
#